data_909838a83c76b2ca7b839af940f6705f
#
_entry.id   909838a83c76b2ca7b839af940f6705f
#
_cell.length_a   1.000
_cell.length_b   1.000
_cell.length_c   1.000
_cell.angle_alpha   90.00
_cell.angle_beta   90.00
_cell.angle_gamma   90.00
#
_symmetry.space_group_name_H-M   'P 1'
#
loop_
_entity.id
_entity.type
_entity.pdbx_description
1 polymer ?
#
loop_
_entity_poly.entity_id
_entity_poly.type
_entity_poly.pdbx_seq_one_letter_code
_entity_poly.pdbx_strand_id
1 'polypeptide(L)'
;MSKVKNIETYKSTEPTVVTIGTHASVNRNNSATILGDPDRLLKLAEDFVKQILVDKLHAKKVIIGYDHRFGRNRNADINDLKGFGERYGFDVEEISVEDIDDVAVSSTKIRNALNDGDIAKANSFLGYNFMLNGTVVKGRGLGKQLEYPTANIFIKEAYKLIPKRGSYIVSSTIENKLFFGMMNIGVNPTVNGEKETIEVHFFDLKKDIYDQKIQINLLERIRDEQKFESVDALKAQLQKDKETTLRFIK
;
A
#
# COMPACT_ATOMS: atom_id res chain seq x y z
N MET A 1 -8.24 -25.24 -8.20
CA MET A 1 -7.60 -25.02 -9.52
C MET A 1 -7.81 -23.56 -9.91
N SER A 2 -6.82 -22.72 -9.67
CA SER A 2 -6.86 -21.27 -10.00
C SER A 2 -6.29 -21.08 -11.39
N LYS A 3 -7.08 -20.46 -12.28
CA LYS A 3 -6.70 -20.18 -13.66
C LYS A 3 -5.64 -19.07 -13.69
N VAL A 4 -4.43 -19.40 -14.07
CA VAL A 4 -3.41 -18.43 -14.48
C VAL A 4 -3.85 -17.83 -15.79
N LYS A 5 -4.17 -16.52 -15.82
CA LYS A 5 -4.46 -15.77 -17.05
C LYS A 5 -3.17 -15.61 -17.86
N ASN A 6 -3.29 -15.81 -19.18
CA ASN A 6 -2.23 -15.67 -20.16
C ASN A 6 -1.45 -14.36 -19.98
N ILE A 7 -0.13 -14.49 -19.83
CA ILE A 7 0.80 -13.39 -19.98
C ILE A 7 1.14 -13.32 -21.46
N GLU A 8 0.67 -12.27 -22.14
CA GLU A 8 1.11 -11.96 -23.50
C GLU A 8 2.59 -11.61 -23.48
N THR A 9 3.37 -12.34 -24.28
CA THR A 9 4.80 -12.12 -24.40
C THR A 9 5.07 -10.84 -25.19
N TYR A 10 5.39 -9.76 -24.49
CA TYR A 10 6.03 -8.60 -25.09
C TYR A 10 7.45 -9.01 -25.51
N LYS A 11 7.76 -9.00 -26.80
CA LYS A 11 9.14 -9.10 -27.31
C LYS A 11 9.84 -7.76 -27.08
N SER A 12 10.39 -7.57 -25.88
CA SER A 12 11.32 -6.49 -25.60
C SER A 12 12.72 -6.94 -26.02
N THR A 13 13.46 -6.07 -26.69
CA THR A 13 14.89 -6.25 -27.00
C THR A 13 15.81 -6.01 -25.78
N GLU A 14 15.23 -5.58 -24.68
CA GLU A 14 15.88 -5.37 -23.39
C GLU A 14 16.01 -6.68 -22.60
N PRO A 15 17.09 -6.88 -21.84
CA PRO A 15 17.26 -8.08 -21.01
C PRO A 15 16.17 -8.16 -19.94
N THR A 16 15.60 -9.34 -19.73
CA THR A 16 14.57 -9.55 -18.71
C THR A 16 15.18 -9.43 -17.31
N VAL A 17 14.77 -8.38 -16.59
CA VAL A 17 15.13 -8.14 -15.19
C VAL A 17 13.99 -8.60 -14.31
N VAL A 18 14.27 -9.44 -13.31
CA VAL A 18 13.29 -9.93 -12.34
C VAL A 18 13.63 -9.37 -10.97
N THR A 19 12.69 -8.66 -10.35
CA THR A 19 12.82 -8.19 -8.97
C THR A 19 12.04 -9.11 -8.04
N ILE A 20 12.72 -9.71 -7.07
CA ILE A 20 12.10 -10.54 -6.04
C ILE A 20 11.90 -9.67 -4.80
N GLY A 21 10.65 -9.26 -4.57
CA GLY A 21 10.25 -8.47 -3.41
C GLY A 21 9.45 -9.29 -2.39
N THR A 22 9.42 -8.83 -1.14
CA THR A 22 8.66 -9.45 -0.05
C THR A 22 7.16 -9.18 -0.19
N HIS A 23 6.44 -9.95 -1.00
CA HIS A 23 5.00 -10.08 -0.90
C HIS A 23 4.65 -11.48 -0.39
N ALA A 24 4.90 -11.73 0.89
CA ALA A 24 4.42 -12.92 1.57
C ALA A 24 3.39 -12.53 2.63
N SER A 25 2.12 -12.49 2.24
CA SER A 25 1.04 -12.74 3.20
C SER A 25 1.05 -14.24 3.51
N VAL A 26 1.91 -14.66 4.42
CA VAL A 26 1.89 -16.01 4.96
C VAL A 26 0.83 -16.06 6.04
N ASN A 27 -0.25 -16.79 5.77
CA ASN A 27 -1.23 -17.21 6.75
C ASN A 27 -0.53 -18.05 7.83
N ARG A 28 -0.31 -17.51 9.05
CA ARG A 28 0.49 -18.09 10.12
C ARG A 28 -0.18 -19.26 10.86
N ASN A 29 -1.27 -19.83 10.35
CA ASN A 29 -2.06 -20.84 11.07
C ASN A 29 -1.83 -22.28 10.67
N ASN A 30 -0.67 -22.64 10.08
CA ASN A 30 -0.28 -24.05 9.94
C ASN A 30 1.20 -24.23 10.29
N SER A 31 1.50 -24.18 11.58
CA SER A 31 2.78 -24.66 12.12
C SER A 31 2.73 -26.19 12.24
N ALA A 32 2.75 -26.88 11.12
CA ALA A 32 3.30 -28.23 11.09
C ALA A 32 4.79 -28.08 10.86
N THR A 33 5.57 -28.17 11.91
CA THR A 33 7.04 -28.27 11.87
C THR A 33 7.40 -29.59 11.20
N ILE A 34 7.38 -29.60 9.88
CA ILE A 34 8.11 -30.61 9.13
C ILE A 34 9.53 -30.07 9.06
N LEU A 35 10.39 -30.55 9.94
CA LEU A 35 11.85 -30.50 9.81
C LEU A 35 12.17 -31.21 8.49
N GLY A 36 12.14 -30.52 7.38
CA GLY A 36 12.53 -31.03 6.07
C GLY A 36 14.03 -31.02 6.00
N ASP A 37 14.58 -32.09 5.42
CA ASP A 37 15.97 -32.22 5.03
C ASP A 37 16.43 -30.91 4.34
N PRO A 38 17.47 -30.21 4.83
CA PRO A 38 17.95 -28.96 4.27
C PRO A 38 18.29 -29.08 2.77
N ASP A 39 18.88 -30.16 2.35
CA ASP A 39 19.26 -30.40 0.96
C ASP A 39 18.02 -30.52 0.05
N ARG A 40 16.95 -31.13 0.55
CA ARG A 40 15.67 -31.20 -0.17
C ARG A 40 15.00 -29.85 -0.30
N LEU A 41 15.11 -28.99 0.71
CA LEU A 41 14.54 -27.66 0.70
C LEU A 41 15.32 -26.73 -0.22
N LEU A 42 16.65 -26.85 -0.25
CA LEU A 42 17.50 -26.11 -1.19
C LEU A 42 17.23 -26.55 -2.64
N LYS A 43 17.03 -27.83 -2.88
CA LYS A 43 16.62 -28.36 -4.19
C LYS A 43 15.29 -27.78 -4.66
N LEU A 44 14.31 -27.58 -3.77
CA LEU A 44 13.05 -26.94 -4.12
C LEU A 44 13.22 -25.46 -4.47
N ALA A 45 14.18 -24.75 -3.86
CA ALA A 45 14.53 -23.38 -4.22
C ALA A 45 15.22 -23.35 -5.60
N GLU A 46 16.12 -24.26 -5.88
CA GLU A 46 16.75 -24.42 -7.18
C GLU A 46 15.74 -24.73 -8.29
N ASP A 47 14.81 -25.66 -8.03
CA ASP A 47 13.72 -26.00 -8.97
C ASP A 47 12.87 -24.76 -9.30
N PHE A 48 12.56 -23.93 -8.32
CA PHE A 48 11.87 -22.65 -8.54
C PHE A 48 12.69 -21.71 -9.43
N VAL A 49 13.97 -21.53 -9.12
CA VAL A 49 14.87 -20.68 -9.91
C VAL A 49 14.93 -21.17 -11.35
N LYS A 50 15.19 -22.47 -11.54
CA LYS A 50 15.29 -23.06 -12.88
C LYS A 50 13.97 -22.94 -13.64
N GLN A 51 12.86 -23.44 -13.09
CA GLN A 51 11.59 -23.56 -13.80
C GLN A 51 10.92 -22.20 -14.05
N ILE A 52 11.08 -21.26 -13.11
CA ILE A 52 10.39 -19.97 -13.21
C ILE A 52 11.30 -18.88 -13.76
N LEU A 53 12.46 -18.64 -13.12
CA LEU A 53 13.32 -17.52 -13.51
C LEU A 53 14.04 -17.81 -14.84
N VAL A 54 14.55 -19.03 -15.02
CA VAL A 54 15.33 -19.40 -16.20
C VAL A 54 14.42 -19.82 -17.36
N ASP A 55 13.62 -20.89 -17.16
CA ASP A 55 12.90 -21.54 -18.27
C ASP A 55 11.68 -20.74 -18.73
N LYS A 56 10.94 -20.09 -17.80
CA LYS A 56 9.72 -19.34 -18.15
C LYS A 56 9.96 -17.87 -18.38
N LEU A 57 10.76 -17.23 -17.53
CA LEU A 57 10.99 -15.78 -17.60
C LEU A 57 12.25 -15.41 -18.39
N HIS A 58 13.12 -16.37 -18.68
CA HIS A 58 14.40 -16.13 -19.36
C HIS A 58 15.20 -15.01 -18.71
N ALA A 59 15.17 -14.94 -17.38
CA ALA A 59 15.81 -13.88 -16.60
C ALA A 59 17.30 -13.81 -16.92
N LYS A 60 17.79 -12.60 -17.23
CA LYS A 60 19.21 -12.31 -17.42
C LYS A 60 19.81 -11.66 -16.20
N LYS A 61 18.99 -11.04 -15.37
CA LYS A 61 19.39 -10.40 -14.12
C LYS A 61 18.29 -10.58 -13.08
N VAL A 62 18.68 -10.91 -11.86
CA VAL A 62 17.78 -11.00 -10.70
C VAL A 62 18.23 -10.00 -9.66
N ILE A 63 17.33 -9.13 -9.23
CA ILE A 63 17.58 -8.14 -8.19
C ILE A 63 16.90 -8.62 -6.91
N ILE A 64 17.65 -8.65 -5.80
CA ILE A 64 17.17 -9.19 -4.51
C ILE A 64 17.61 -8.26 -3.36
N GLY A 65 16.74 -8.05 -2.37
CA GLY A 65 17.09 -7.30 -1.17
C GLY A 65 18.03 -8.10 -0.25
N TYR A 66 18.85 -7.41 0.51
CA TYR A 66 19.90 -7.98 1.38
C TYR A 66 19.39 -9.02 2.40
N ASP A 67 18.17 -8.86 2.91
CA ASP A 67 17.54 -9.74 3.92
C ASP A 67 16.57 -10.74 3.31
N HIS A 68 16.47 -10.76 1.99
CA HIS A 68 15.48 -11.58 1.31
C HIS A 68 15.94 -13.05 1.29
N ARG A 69 15.04 -13.92 1.75
CA ARG A 69 15.18 -15.37 1.63
C ARG A 69 14.02 -15.93 0.83
N PHE A 70 14.29 -16.89 -0.03
CA PHE A 70 13.31 -17.48 -0.95
C PHE A 70 13.27 -19.02 -0.82
N GLY A 71 12.44 -19.66 -1.64
CA GLY A 71 12.19 -21.09 -1.54
C GLY A 71 11.22 -21.45 -0.41
N ARG A 72 10.89 -22.74 -0.30
CA ARG A 72 10.00 -23.26 0.74
C ARG A 72 10.63 -23.03 2.12
N ASN A 73 9.88 -22.48 3.06
CA ASN A 73 10.34 -22.11 4.41
C ASN A 73 11.51 -21.09 4.43
N ARG A 74 11.73 -20.32 3.37
CA ARG A 74 12.79 -19.32 3.27
C ARG A 74 14.20 -19.90 3.48
N ASN A 75 14.46 -21.09 2.94
CA ASN A 75 15.71 -21.82 3.19
C ASN A 75 16.88 -21.39 2.31
N ALA A 76 16.62 -20.69 1.19
CA ALA A 76 17.66 -20.20 0.30
C ALA A 76 17.90 -18.71 0.53
N ASP A 77 19.15 -18.30 0.51
CA ASP A 77 19.59 -16.92 0.66
C ASP A 77 20.24 -16.39 -0.63
N ILE A 78 20.85 -15.20 -0.54
CA ILE A 78 21.48 -14.55 -1.68
C ILE A 78 22.70 -15.33 -2.20
N ASN A 79 23.45 -16.03 -1.33
CA ASN A 79 24.62 -16.79 -1.76
C ASN A 79 24.19 -18.00 -2.58
N ASP A 80 23.10 -18.66 -2.17
CA ASP A 80 22.48 -19.74 -2.95
C ASP A 80 22.03 -19.21 -4.32
N LEU A 81 21.40 -18.01 -4.35
CA LEU A 81 20.95 -17.41 -5.60
C LEU A 81 22.11 -17.02 -6.52
N LYS A 82 23.21 -16.51 -5.98
CA LYS A 82 24.44 -16.24 -6.74
C LYS A 82 25.01 -17.54 -7.35
N GLY A 83 25.05 -18.63 -6.57
CA GLY A 83 25.46 -19.95 -7.08
C GLY A 83 24.54 -20.50 -8.18
N PHE A 84 23.23 -20.25 -8.08
CA PHE A 84 22.29 -20.57 -9.16
C PHE A 84 22.48 -19.66 -10.38
N GLY A 85 22.81 -18.36 -10.19
CA GLY A 85 23.13 -17.42 -11.26
C GLY A 85 24.34 -17.89 -12.09
N GLU A 86 25.42 -18.29 -11.43
CA GLU A 86 26.60 -18.87 -12.08
C GLU A 86 26.27 -20.14 -12.87
N ARG A 87 25.44 -21.01 -12.30
CA ARG A 87 25.05 -22.30 -12.93
C ARG A 87 24.13 -22.13 -14.13
N TYR A 88 23.20 -21.16 -14.07
CA TYR A 88 22.13 -21.01 -15.06
C TYR A 88 22.29 -19.77 -15.96
N GLY A 89 23.34 -18.99 -15.79
CA GLY A 89 23.72 -17.89 -16.69
C GLY A 89 22.84 -16.63 -16.53
N PHE A 90 22.59 -16.19 -15.28
CA PHE A 90 21.99 -14.91 -14.98
C PHE A 90 22.77 -14.16 -13.89
N ASP A 91 22.74 -12.82 -13.95
CA ASP A 91 23.37 -11.98 -12.95
C ASP A 91 22.50 -11.82 -11.69
N VAL A 92 23.14 -11.69 -10.54
CA VAL A 92 22.45 -11.38 -9.27
C VAL A 92 22.96 -10.05 -8.71
N GLU A 93 22.04 -9.11 -8.53
CA GLU A 93 22.31 -7.83 -7.89
C GLU A 93 21.63 -7.77 -6.53
N GLU A 94 22.41 -7.43 -5.52
CA GLU A 94 21.95 -7.22 -4.16
C GLU A 94 21.66 -5.75 -3.92
N ILE A 95 20.43 -5.44 -3.47
CA ILE A 95 20.10 -4.10 -3.03
C ILE A 95 20.47 -4.00 -1.54
N SER A 96 21.34 -3.03 -1.22
CA SER A 96 21.69 -2.72 0.16
C SER A 96 20.51 -2.22 0.99
N VAL A 97 20.69 -2.19 2.29
CA VAL A 97 19.73 -1.56 3.22
C VAL A 97 19.63 -0.08 2.90
N GLU A 98 18.41 0.42 2.80
CA GLU A 98 18.15 1.86 2.83
C GLU A 98 17.84 2.24 4.28
N ASP A 99 18.68 3.08 4.87
CA ASP A 99 18.48 3.60 6.21
C ASP A 99 18.00 5.05 6.14
N ILE A 100 16.94 5.35 6.90
CA ILE A 100 16.45 6.72 7.08
C ILE A 100 16.50 7.01 8.59
N ASP A 101 17.22 8.06 8.98
CA ASP A 101 17.43 8.43 10.38
C ASP A 101 18.00 7.27 11.22
N ASP A 102 19.02 6.57 10.71
CA ASP A 102 19.63 5.37 11.32
C ASP A 102 18.64 4.21 11.53
N VAL A 103 17.55 4.21 10.82
CA VAL A 103 16.51 3.17 10.90
C VAL A 103 16.36 2.43 9.58
N ALA A 104 16.74 1.16 9.54
CA ALA A 104 16.51 0.30 8.37
C ALA A 104 15.04 0.28 7.95
N VAL A 105 14.74 0.72 6.72
CA VAL A 105 13.37 0.75 6.17
C VAL A 105 12.89 -0.66 5.91
N SER A 106 11.67 -0.96 6.35
CA SER A 106 11.02 -2.24 6.08
C SER A 106 9.51 -2.09 5.91
N SER A 107 8.90 -2.99 5.16
CA SER A 107 7.44 -3.04 4.99
C SER A 107 6.69 -3.14 6.33
N THR A 108 7.27 -3.79 7.34
CA THR A 108 6.69 -3.89 8.68
C THR A 108 6.66 -2.52 9.37
N LYS A 109 7.77 -1.76 9.30
CA LYS A 109 7.85 -0.42 9.89
C LYS A 109 6.89 0.55 9.22
N ILE A 110 6.76 0.49 7.88
CA ILE A 110 5.80 1.29 7.12
C ILE A 110 4.36 0.95 7.55
N ARG A 111 4.01 -0.35 7.63
CA ARG A 111 2.68 -0.77 8.09
C ARG A 111 2.37 -0.32 9.51
N ASN A 112 3.33 -0.43 10.42
CA ASN A 112 3.17 0.03 11.79
C ASN A 112 2.92 1.55 11.82
N ALA A 113 3.73 2.35 11.11
CA ALA A 113 3.51 3.80 11.02
C ALA A 113 2.11 4.16 10.50
N LEU A 114 1.62 3.47 9.45
CA LEU A 114 0.26 3.67 8.94
C LEU A 114 -0.82 3.27 9.96
N ASN A 115 -0.64 2.15 10.67
CA ASN A 115 -1.56 1.68 11.70
C ASN A 115 -1.58 2.58 12.93
N ASP A 116 -0.45 3.23 13.24
CA ASP A 116 -0.32 4.21 14.32
C ASP A 116 -0.84 5.60 13.90
N GLY A 117 -1.02 5.82 12.59
CA GLY A 117 -1.44 7.08 12.00
C GLY A 117 -0.31 8.09 11.78
N ASP A 118 0.94 7.65 11.91
CA ASP A 118 2.14 8.47 11.66
C ASP A 118 2.43 8.50 10.15
N ILE A 119 1.66 9.35 9.45
CA ILE A 119 1.73 9.48 7.98
C ILE A 119 3.07 10.07 7.55
N ALA A 120 3.59 11.05 8.29
CA ALA A 120 4.87 11.68 7.97
C ALA A 120 6.00 10.63 7.96
N LYS A 121 6.05 9.78 8.98
CA LYS A 121 7.03 8.69 9.06
C LYS A 121 6.81 7.61 8.00
N ALA A 122 5.56 7.24 7.74
CA ALA A 122 5.26 6.30 6.67
C ALA A 122 5.73 6.81 5.30
N ASN A 123 5.47 8.10 5.00
CA ASN A 123 5.88 8.75 3.76
C ASN A 123 7.41 8.88 3.66
N SER A 124 8.11 9.20 4.77
CA SER A 124 9.56 9.23 4.77
C SER A 124 10.17 7.87 4.44
N PHE A 125 9.64 6.79 5.02
CA PHE A 125 10.09 5.42 4.71
C PHE A 125 9.73 4.97 3.29
N LEU A 126 8.63 5.46 2.73
CA LEU A 126 8.22 5.14 1.35
C LEU A 126 8.98 5.92 0.30
N GLY A 127 9.51 7.12 0.64
CA GLY A 127 10.05 8.07 -0.32
C GLY A 127 8.98 8.77 -1.19
N TYR A 128 7.70 8.54 -0.90
CA TYR A 128 6.55 9.18 -1.56
C TYR A 128 5.32 9.19 -0.62
N ASN A 129 4.31 9.99 -0.95
CA ASN A 129 3.09 10.04 -0.15
C ASN A 129 2.28 8.75 -0.29
N PHE A 130 1.93 8.13 0.84
CA PHE A 130 1.04 6.96 0.84
C PHE A 130 -0.27 7.30 0.15
N MET A 131 -0.77 6.37 -0.68
CA MET A 131 -1.93 6.61 -1.53
C MET A 131 -3.01 5.56 -1.38
N LEU A 132 -4.25 6.01 -1.48
CA LEU A 132 -5.45 5.18 -1.59
C LEU A 132 -6.08 5.40 -2.96
N ASN A 133 -6.34 4.31 -3.68
CA ASN A 133 -7.08 4.33 -4.94
C ASN A 133 -8.50 3.82 -4.69
N GLY A 134 -9.50 4.56 -5.12
CA GLY A 134 -10.88 4.15 -4.92
C GLY A 134 -11.82 4.78 -5.94
N THR A 135 -13.06 4.33 -5.92
CA THR A 135 -14.15 4.90 -6.74
C THR A 135 -15.01 5.79 -5.87
N VAL A 136 -15.34 6.97 -6.36
CA VAL A 136 -16.27 7.88 -5.67
C VAL A 136 -17.68 7.32 -5.76
N VAL A 137 -18.32 7.09 -4.60
CA VAL A 137 -19.67 6.55 -4.52
C VAL A 137 -20.61 7.52 -3.81
N LYS A 138 -21.91 7.33 -3.99
CA LYS A 138 -22.92 8.12 -3.26
C LYS A 138 -22.89 7.77 -1.78
N GLY A 139 -22.82 8.81 -0.93
CA GLY A 139 -22.92 8.72 0.52
C GLY A 139 -24.28 9.20 1.04
N ARG A 140 -24.36 9.38 2.37
CA ARG A 140 -25.58 9.88 3.03
C ARG A 140 -25.87 11.36 2.78
N GLY A 141 -24.92 12.12 2.23
CA GLY A 141 -25.08 13.54 1.91
C GLY A 141 -25.07 14.50 3.10
N LEU A 142 -24.71 14.04 4.31
CA LEU A 142 -24.68 14.87 5.52
C LEU A 142 -23.71 16.05 5.39
N GLY A 143 -22.55 15.85 4.76
CA GLY A 143 -21.56 16.90 4.55
C GLY A 143 -22.09 18.08 3.74
N LYS A 144 -23.01 17.86 2.80
CA LYS A 144 -23.65 18.93 2.04
C LYS A 144 -24.49 19.86 2.91
N GLN A 145 -25.20 19.30 3.91
CA GLN A 145 -25.99 20.08 4.87
C GLN A 145 -25.11 20.92 5.82
N LEU A 146 -23.86 20.46 6.00
CA LEU A 146 -22.88 21.11 6.87
C LEU A 146 -21.99 22.13 6.14
N GLU A 147 -22.22 22.37 4.83
CA GLU A 147 -21.37 23.20 3.95
C GLU A 147 -19.98 22.61 3.67
N TYR A 148 -19.79 21.32 4.01
CA TYR A 148 -18.59 20.52 3.71
C TYR A 148 -18.97 19.29 2.87
N PRO A 149 -19.36 19.47 1.59
CA PRO A 149 -19.72 18.34 0.73
C PRO A 149 -18.55 17.35 0.65
N THR A 150 -18.83 16.06 0.87
CA THR A 150 -17.83 15.00 0.87
C THR A 150 -18.03 14.02 -0.28
N ALA A 151 -16.93 13.58 -0.88
CA ALA A 151 -16.86 12.43 -1.74
C ALA A 151 -16.63 11.18 -0.88
N ASN A 152 -17.50 10.19 -0.98
CA ASN A 152 -17.32 8.88 -0.32
C ASN A 152 -16.49 7.99 -1.21
N ILE A 153 -15.44 7.39 -0.66
CA ILE A 153 -14.47 6.60 -1.43
C ILE A 153 -14.67 5.12 -1.13
N PHE A 154 -14.95 4.35 -2.16
CA PHE A 154 -15.04 2.90 -2.09
C PHE A 154 -13.74 2.28 -2.60
N ILE A 155 -13.03 1.55 -1.71
CA ILE A 155 -11.85 0.76 -2.04
C ILE A 155 -12.29 -0.67 -2.24
N LYS A 156 -12.09 -1.18 -3.45
CA LYS A 156 -12.53 -2.53 -3.84
C LYS A 156 -11.63 -3.63 -3.27
N GLU A 157 -10.35 -3.33 -3.13
CA GLU A 157 -9.31 -4.27 -2.73
C GLU A 157 -9.33 -4.46 -1.21
N ALA A 158 -9.92 -5.56 -0.74
CA ALA A 158 -10.03 -5.88 0.69
C ALA A 158 -8.67 -6.07 1.40
N TYR A 159 -7.59 -6.33 0.64
CA TYR A 159 -6.24 -6.45 1.17
C TYR A 159 -5.52 -5.10 1.33
N LYS A 160 -6.09 -4.01 0.83
CA LYS A 160 -5.49 -2.69 0.94
C LYS A 160 -5.44 -2.24 2.40
N LEU A 161 -4.24 -1.88 2.86
CA LEU A 161 -4.08 -1.31 4.18
C LEU A 161 -4.74 0.06 4.21
N ILE A 162 -5.67 0.24 5.15
CA ILE A 162 -6.27 1.54 5.46
C ILE A 162 -5.57 2.06 6.71
N PRO A 163 -5.07 3.31 6.72
CA PRO A 163 -4.42 3.89 7.88
C PRO A 163 -5.36 4.02 9.09
N LYS A 164 -4.80 4.27 10.27
CA LYS A 164 -5.54 4.50 11.50
C LYS A 164 -6.72 5.47 11.28
N ARG A 165 -7.85 5.21 11.91
CA ARG A 165 -9.02 6.11 11.88
C ARG A 165 -8.68 7.51 12.36
N GLY A 166 -9.22 8.53 11.70
CA GLY A 166 -8.95 9.92 12.02
C GLY A 166 -9.14 10.85 10.84
N SER A 167 -8.74 12.10 11.02
CA SER A 167 -8.79 13.15 10.01
C SER A 167 -7.39 13.40 9.43
N TYR A 168 -7.32 13.60 8.11
CA TYR A 168 -6.08 13.67 7.33
C TYR A 168 -6.09 14.82 6.35
N ILE A 169 -4.94 15.41 6.11
CA ILE A 169 -4.68 16.32 4.98
C ILE A 169 -4.38 15.46 3.77
N VAL A 170 -5.06 15.71 2.68
CA VAL A 170 -4.91 14.93 1.46
C VAL A 170 -4.80 15.80 0.21
N SER A 171 -4.27 15.19 -0.85
CA SER A 171 -4.34 15.75 -2.20
C SER A 171 -4.80 14.71 -3.21
N SER A 172 -5.37 15.17 -4.31
CA SER A 172 -5.76 14.33 -5.45
C SER A 172 -5.64 15.12 -6.73
N THR A 173 -5.18 14.47 -7.80
CA THR A 173 -5.23 15.05 -9.14
C THR A 173 -6.49 14.55 -9.84
N ILE A 174 -7.40 15.45 -10.10
CA ILE A 174 -8.69 15.20 -10.76
C ILE A 174 -8.69 15.99 -12.08
N GLU A 175 -8.81 15.31 -13.21
CA GLU A 175 -8.76 15.90 -14.55
C GLU A 175 -7.58 16.86 -14.76
N ASN A 176 -6.38 16.40 -14.41
CA ASN A 176 -5.11 17.12 -14.50
C ASN A 176 -5.00 18.39 -13.62
N LYS A 177 -5.93 18.59 -12.68
CA LYS A 177 -5.87 19.67 -11.69
C LYS A 177 -5.67 19.10 -10.29
N LEU A 178 -4.71 19.66 -9.55
CA LEU A 178 -4.45 19.29 -8.16
C LEU A 178 -5.47 19.94 -7.25
N PHE A 179 -6.09 19.14 -6.38
CA PHE A 179 -6.98 19.57 -5.31
C PHE A 179 -6.44 19.11 -3.97
N PHE A 180 -6.49 19.96 -2.98
CA PHE A 180 -6.25 19.60 -1.59
C PHE A 180 -7.59 19.44 -0.86
N GLY A 181 -7.55 18.70 0.26
CA GLY A 181 -8.77 18.49 1.05
C GLY A 181 -8.50 17.88 2.40
N MET A 182 -9.59 17.68 3.14
CA MET A 182 -9.64 16.96 4.40
C MET A 182 -10.31 15.61 4.16
N MET A 183 -9.69 14.54 4.64
CA MET A 183 -10.24 13.19 4.56
C MET A 183 -10.53 12.68 5.97
N ASN A 184 -11.68 12.05 6.17
CA ASN A 184 -11.99 11.31 7.38
C ASN A 184 -12.02 9.81 7.09
N ILE A 185 -11.27 9.05 7.87
CA ILE A 185 -11.39 7.59 7.96
C ILE A 185 -12.11 7.30 9.28
N GLY A 186 -13.33 6.80 9.20
CA GLY A 186 -14.17 6.57 10.37
C GLY A 186 -15.08 5.38 10.21
N VAL A 187 -16.01 5.21 11.15
CA VAL A 187 -17.01 4.15 11.10
C VAL A 187 -18.42 4.71 11.18
N ASN A 188 -19.29 4.17 10.38
CA ASN A 188 -20.71 4.43 10.45
C ASN A 188 -21.45 3.19 10.97
N PRO A 189 -22.34 3.36 11.98
CA PRO A 189 -23.23 2.28 12.40
C PRO A 189 -24.12 1.81 11.25
N THR A 190 -24.24 0.49 11.10
CA THR A 190 -25.14 -0.17 10.16
C THR A 190 -26.02 -1.17 10.90
N VAL A 191 -27.05 -1.70 10.23
CA VAL A 191 -27.93 -2.75 10.81
C VAL A 191 -27.15 -4.00 11.20
N ASN A 192 -26.03 -4.28 10.49
CA ASN A 192 -25.20 -5.48 10.69
C ASN A 192 -23.86 -5.18 11.38
N GLY A 193 -23.72 -4.05 12.09
CA GLY A 193 -22.48 -3.67 12.77
C GLY A 193 -21.93 -2.32 12.33
N GLU A 194 -20.60 -2.19 12.32
CA GLU A 194 -19.91 -0.97 11.89
C GLU A 194 -19.33 -1.16 10.49
N LYS A 195 -19.49 -0.14 9.65
CA LYS A 195 -18.83 -0.08 8.33
C LYS A 195 -17.81 1.05 8.32
N GLU A 196 -16.58 0.71 7.97
CA GLU A 196 -15.53 1.72 7.74
C GLU A 196 -15.90 2.58 6.53
N THR A 197 -15.73 3.90 6.68
CA THR A 197 -16.00 4.89 5.64
C THR A 197 -14.81 5.79 5.44
N ILE A 198 -14.56 6.15 4.19
CA ILE A 198 -13.54 7.11 3.78
C ILE A 198 -14.26 8.25 3.06
N GLU A 199 -14.23 9.42 3.65
CA GLU A 199 -14.92 10.60 3.14
C GLU A 199 -13.93 11.74 2.94
N VAL A 200 -13.95 12.39 1.77
CA VAL A 200 -13.03 13.49 1.43
C VAL A 200 -13.81 14.73 1.07
N HIS A 201 -13.53 15.82 1.77
CA HIS A 201 -13.95 17.17 1.37
C HIS A 201 -12.80 17.83 0.63
N PHE A 202 -12.92 17.96 -0.69
CA PHE A 202 -11.95 18.69 -1.51
C PHE A 202 -12.26 20.19 -1.52
N PHE A 203 -11.23 21.00 -1.32
CA PHE A 203 -11.36 22.45 -1.40
C PHE A 203 -11.53 22.90 -2.86
N ASP A 204 -12.42 23.85 -3.08
CA ASP A 204 -12.70 24.46 -4.39
C ASP A 204 -13.16 23.50 -5.50
N LEU A 205 -13.47 22.25 -5.16
CA LEU A 205 -14.05 21.31 -6.10
C LEU A 205 -15.56 21.55 -6.23
N LYS A 206 -15.99 22.22 -7.31
CA LYS A 206 -17.40 22.56 -7.60
C LYS A 206 -18.07 21.57 -8.54
N LYS A 207 -17.42 20.44 -8.80
CA LYS A 207 -17.82 19.48 -9.82
C LYS A 207 -18.29 18.18 -9.20
N ASP A 208 -19.23 17.52 -9.85
CA ASP A 208 -19.59 16.14 -9.55
C ASP A 208 -18.52 15.19 -10.08
N ILE A 209 -18.05 14.29 -9.21
CA ILE A 209 -17.02 13.28 -9.52
C ILE A 209 -17.49 11.86 -9.18
N TYR A 210 -18.80 11.62 -9.06
CA TYR A 210 -19.33 10.26 -8.84
C TYR A 210 -18.87 9.30 -9.92
N ASP A 211 -18.70 8.05 -9.53
CA ASP A 211 -18.23 6.92 -10.36
C ASP A 211 -16.81 7.07 -10.93
N GLN A 212 -16.13 8.19 -10.67
CA GLN A 212 -14.74 8.37 -11.06
C GLN A 212 -13.80 7.58 -10.14
N LYS A 213 -12.77 6.99 -10.73
CA LYS A 213 -11.63 6.43 -9.99
C LYS A 213 -10.65 7.56 -9.70
N ILE A 214 -10.34 7.76 -8.45
CA ILE A 214 -9.38 8.76 -8.02
C ILE A 214 -8.30 8.15 -7.14
N GLN A 215 -7.13 8.78 -7.16
CA GLN A 215 -6.04 8.51 -6.23
C GLN A 215 -5.99 9.64 -5.20
N ILE A 216 -5.96 9.26 -3.93
CA ILE A 216 -5.86 10.18 -2.80
C ILE A 216 -4.50 9.99 -2.17
N ASN A 217 -3.66 11.03 -2.16
CA ASN A 217 -2.37 11.02 -1.49
C ASN A 217 -2.54 11.57 -0.07
N LEU A 218 -2.10 10.83 0.93
CA LEU A 218 -2.12 11.25 2.33
C LEU A 218 -0.85 12.04 2.63
N LEU A 219 -1.01 13.27 3.09
CA LEU A 219 0.09 14.19 3.34
C LEU A 219 0.44 14.24 4.82
N GLU A 220 -0.56 14.41 5.69
CA GLU A 220 -0.37 14.55 7.13
C GLU A 220 -1.64 14.10 7.87
N ARG A 221 -1.50 13.75 9.15
CA ARG A 221 -2.62 13.42 10.02
C ARG A 221 -3.00 14.63 10.88
N ILE A 222 -4.28 14.97 10.93
CA ILE A 222 -4.77 16.12 11.70
C ILE A 222 -5.06 15.69 13.15
N ARG A 223 -5.85 14.62 13.33
CA ARG A 223 -6.34 14.17 14.63
C ARG A 223 -6.94 12.76 14.59
N ASP A 224 -7.21 12.20 15.77
CA ASP A 224 -8.02 10.97 15.93
C ASP A 224 -9.50 11.22 15.54
N GLU A 225 -10.20 10.12 15.22
CA GLU A 225 -11.65 10.14 15.05
C GLU A 225 -12.32 10.56 16.36
N GLN A 226 -13.36 11.41 16.26
CA GLN A 226 -14.11 11.92 17.40
C GLN A 226 -15.61 11.83 17.15
N LYS A 227 -16.36 11.55 18.21
CA LYS A 227 -17.83 11.70 18.23
C LYS A 227 -18.16 13.10 18.72
N PHE A 228 -19.15 13.73 18.12
CA PHE A 228 -19.60 15.07 18.46
C PHE A 228 -21.00 15.01 19.06
N GLU A 229 -21.19 15.77 20.13
CA GLU A 229 -22.49 15.83 20.85
C GLU A 229 -23.53 16.66 20.09
N SER A 230 -23.09 17.54 19.19
CA SER A 230 -23.98 18.38 18.39
C SER A 230 -23.42 18.63 16.99
N VAL A 231 -24.30 19.05 16.09
CA VAL A 231 -23.95 19.49 14.73
C VAL A 231 -23.03 20.71 14.77
N ASP A 232 -23.25 21.63 15.70
CA ASP A 232 -22.44 22.84 15.83
C ASP A 232 -21.03 22.52 16.30
N ALA A 233 -20.87 21.57 17.23
CA ALA A 233 -19.57 21.07 17.65
C ALA A 233 -18.80 20.43 16.48
N LEU A 234 -19.50 19.63 15.64
CA LEU A 234 -18.92 19.07 14.42
C LEU A 234 -18.49 20.17 13.43
N LYS A 235 -19.34 21.17 13.17
CA LYS A 235 -19.00 22.30 12.28
C LYS A 235 -17.77 23.06 12.78
N ALA A 236 -17.72 23.37 14.07
CA ALA A 236 -16.58 24.05 14.69
C ALA A 236 -15.27 23.25 14.52
N GLN A 237 -15.34 21.92 14.65
CA GLN A 237 -14.17 21.06 14.43
C GLN A 237 -13.76 21.01 12.96
N LEU A 238 -14.71 20.88 12.03
CA LEU A 238 -14.42 20.91 10.60
C LEU A 238 -13.75 22.22 10.16
N GLN A 239 -14.16 23.34 10.76
CA GLN A 239 -13.52 24.63 10.53
C GLN A 239 -12.06 24.64 11.01
N LYS A 240 -11.75 24.09 12.19
CA LYS A 240 -10.38 23.96 12.71
C LYS A 240 -9.53 23.03 11.83
N ASP A 241 -10.09 21.90 11.39
CA ASP A 241 -9.42 20.96 10.48
C ASP A 241 -9.08 21.66 9.15
N LYS A 242 -10.02 22.45 8.60
CA LYS A 242 -9.80 23.26 7.40
C LYS A 242 -8.67 24.28 7.58
N GLU A 243 -8.67 25.03 8.66
CA GLU A 243 -7.63 26.01 8.98
C GLU A 243 -6.25 25.35 9.11
N THR A 244 -6.20 24.17 9.75
CA THR A 244 -4.98 23.37 9.87
C THR A 244 -4.49 22.93 8.50
N THR A 245 -5.39 22.43 7.65
CA THR A 245 -5.06 22.03 6.30
C THR A 245 -4.56 23.19 5.46
N LEU A 246 -5.25 24.34 5.51
CA LEU A 246 -4.86 25.54 4.75
C LEU A 246 -3.50 26.12 5.20
N ARG A 247 -3.12 25.94 6.46
CA ARG A 247 -1.77 26.31 6.94
C ARG A 247 -0.69 25.36 6.45
N PHE A 248 -1.01 24.09 6.33
CA PHE A 248 -0.05 23.05 5.87
C PHE A 248 0.27 23.20 4.38
N ILE A 249 -0.71 23.60 3.56
CA ILE A 249 -0.55 23.65 2.09
C ILE A 249 -0.04 25.01 1.57
N LYS A 250 0.15 26.01 2.44
CA LYS A 250 0.76 27.31 2.09
C LYS A 250 2.28 27.20 2.06
#